data_2f3cc1f8ae66d6d44a8bbddb6c0e695b
#
_entry.id   2f3cc1f8ae66d6d44a8bbddb6c0e695b
#
_cell.length_a   1.000
_cell.length_b   1.000
_cell.length_c   1.000
_cell.angle_alpha   90.00
_cell.angle_beta   90.00
_cell.angle_gamma   90.00
#
_symmetry.space_group_name_H-M   'P 1'
#
loop_
_entity.id
_entity.type
_entity.pdbx_description
1 polymer ?
#
loop_
_entity_poly.entity_id
_entity_poly.type
_entity_poly.pdbx_seq_one_letter_code
_entity_poly.pdbx_strand_id
1 'polypeptide(L)'
;MTKSFALALGGGGARGLAHIAVLEALDEMGKRPAAIAGTSIGALIGAAYAAGLSGKAIRRFVLRLAHDRAEVFRRLIATRAGTFANLFNLGFGSATLVDAEKFCQQFLPDQVPEDFGELEIPLTIIATDLYRRQQAVLSSGALKPALAASIALPTVMRPVVLADRVLIDGGATNPLPFEELRGRADVVVAVDISGAPTEERRDIPNPWECLLATVLVMGNAITAEKIKHGAPDLVVRPRVGAFRALDFLQASAILRAAEPVKAELKEKLAALLEG
;
A
#
# COMPACT_ATOMS: atom_id res chain seq x y z
N MET A 1 -2.96 -30.28 12.23
CA MET A 1 -2.76 -28.90 12.70
C MET A 1 -3.21 -27.97 11.59
N THR A 2 -3.99 -26.93 11.88
CA THR A 2 -4.34 -25.91 10.88
C THR A 2 -3.07 -25.18 10.44
N LYS A 3 -2.84 -25.09 9.13
CA LYS A 3 -1.71 -24.37 8.57
C LYS A 3 -1.78 -22.88 8.92
N SER A 4 -0.63 -22.25 9.10
CA SER A 4 -0.48 -20.79 9.24
C SER A 4 -0.44 -20.12 7.86
N PHE A 5 -0.76 -18.82 7.80
CA PHE A 5 -0.59 -18.07 6.55
C PHE A 5 0.05 -16.71 6.80
N ALA A 6 0.72 -16.18 5.77
CA ALA A 6 1.25 -14.83 5.72
C ALA A 6 0.60 -14.05 4.57
N LEU A 7 0.54 -12.71 4.71
CA LEU A 7 -0.24 -11.83 3.83
C LEU A 7 0.63 -10.77 3.17
N ALA A 8 0.74 -10.79 1.84
CA ALA A 8 1.37 -9.74 1.05
C ALA A 8 0.33 -8.76 0.51
N LEU A 9 0.51 -7.47 0.77
CA LEU A 9 -0.37 -6.39 0.34
C LEU A 9 0.34 -5.50 -0.68
N GLY A 10 -0.14 -5.54 -1.93
CA GLY A 10 0.47 -4.81 -3.03
C GLY A 10 0.29 -3.29 -2.98
N GLY A 11 1.18 -2.58 -3.69
CA GLY A 11 1.07 -1.16 -3.98
C GLY A 11 0.12 -0.87 -5.15
N GLY A 12 -0.37 0.37 -5.26
CA GLY A 12 -1.26 0.78 -6.37
C GLY A 12 -2.14 1.98 -6.07
N GLY A 13 -1.77 2.82 -5.12
CA GLY A 13 -2.50 4.04 -4.74
C GLY A 13 -3.90 3.73 -4.21
N ALA A 14 -4.90 4.52 -4.61
CA ALA A 14 -6.27 4.43 -4.11
C ALA A 14 -6.91 3.04 -4.29
N ARG A 15 -6.50 2.27 -5.31
CA ARG A 15 -6.94 0.88 -5.50
C ARG A 15 -6.66 0.02 -4.27
N GLY A 16 -5.62 0.35 -3.49
CA GLY A 16 -5.25 -0.35 -2.25
C GLY A 16 -6.31 -0.32 -1.17
N LEU A 17 -7.27 0.58 -1.24
CA LEU A 17 -8.43 0.53 -0.35
C LEU A 17 -9.18 -0.80 -0.44
N ALA A 18 -9.01 -1.56 -1.54
CA ALA A 18 -9.54 -2.91 -1.68
C ALA A 18 -8.94 -3.93 -0.69
N HIS A 19 -7.73 -3.70 -0.18
CA HIS A 19 -7.16 -4.53 0.88
C HIS A 19 -8.07 -4.61 2.10
N ILE A 20 -8.83 -3.56 2.38
CA ILE A 20 -9.77 -3.51 3.51
C ILE A 20 -10.82 -4.62 3.42
N ALA A 21 -11.34 -4.91 2.23
CA ALA A 21 -12.29 -6.01 2.05
C ALA A 21 -11.65 -7.38 2.34
N VAL A 22 -10.37 -7.55 1.99
CA VAL A 22 -9.61 -8.76 2.31
C VAL A 22 -9.43 -8.90 3.83
N LEU A 23 -9.05 -7.82 4.52
CA LEU A 23 -8.88 -7.82 5.98
C LEU A 23 -10.20 -8.08 6.71
N GLU A 24 -11.31 -7.50 6.25
CA GLU A 24 -12.64 -7.81 6.79
C GLU A 24 -13.00 -9.29 6.62
N ALA A 25 -12.68 -9.90 5.48
CA ALA A 25 -12.93 -11.32 5.26
C ALA A 25 -12.10 -12.18 6.23
N LEU A 26 -10.84 -11.83 6.50
CA LEU A 26 -10.00 -12.51 7.49
C LEU A 26 -10.58 -12.37 8.91
N ASP A 27 -11.03 -11.17 9.29
CA ASP A 27 -11.71 -10.94 10.58
C ASP A 27 -12.99 -11.79 10.70
N GLU A 28 -13.79 -11.86 9.62
CA GLU A 28 -15.02 -12.67 9.58
C GLU A 28 -14.75 -14.18 9.66
N MET A 29 -13.57 -14.63 9.23
CA MET A 29 -13.10 -16.02 9.40
C MET A 29 -12.48 -16.28 10.77
N GLY A 30 -12.26 -15.24 11.59
CA GLY A 30 -11.48 -15.34 12.84
C GLY A 30 -10.02 -15.73 12.60
N LYS A 31 -9.45 -15.37 11.45
CA LYS A 31 -8.08 -15.70 11.05
C LYS A 31 -7.18 -14.45 11.07
N ARG A 32 -5.96 -14.63 11.59
CA ARG A 32 -4.92 -13.60 11.59
C ARG A 32 -3.68 -14.12 10.87
N PRO A 33 -3.01 -13.32 10.01
CA PRO A 33 -1.76 -13.73 9.37
C PRO A 33 -0.62 -13.78 10.40
N ALA A 34 0.29 -14.73 10.23
CA ALA A 34 1.50 -14.85 11.05
C ALA A 34 2.52 -13.73 10.75
N ALA A 35 2.48 -13.16 9.55
CA ALA A 35 3.30 -12.02 9.13
C ALA A 35 2.62 -11.27 7.98
N ILE A 36 2.92 -9.98 7.85
CA ILE A 36 2.45 -9.13 6.75
C ILE A 36 3.66 -8.53 6.02
N ALA A 37 3.61 -8.47 4.69
CA ALA A 37 4.50 -7.64 3.91
C ALA A 37 3.70 -6.65 3.08
N GLY A 38 4.11 -5.39 3.00
CA GLY A 38 3.36 -4.35 2.31
C GLY A 38 4.23 -3.39 1.52
N THR A 39 3.70 -2.92 0.39
CA THR A 39 4.30 -1.88 -0.44
C THR A 39 3.34 -0.72 -0.56
N SER A 40 3.83 0.52 -0.34
CA SER A 40 3.05 1.75 -0.54
C SER A 40 1.74 1.72 0.27
N ILE A 41 0.59 1.91 -0.36
CA ILE A 41 -0.73 1.82 0.30
C ILE A 41 -0.93 0.48 1.02
N GLY A 42 -0.36 -0.62 0.51
CA GLY A 42 -0.40 -1.93 1.16
C GLY A 42 0.37 -1.93 2.49
N ALA A 43 1.47 -1.16 2.59
CA ALA A 43 2.19 -0.96 3.84
C ALA A 43 1.37 -0.16 4.86
N LEU A 44 0.69 0.93 4.44
CA LEU A 44 -0.16 1.74 5.33
C LEU A 44 -1.32 0.92 5.92
N ILE A 45 -2.04 0.21 5.07
CA ILE A 45 -3.19 -0.61 5.49
C ILE A 45 -2.71 -1.81 6.31
N GLY A 46 -1.59 -2.43 5.91
CA GLY A 46 -0.95 -3.50 6.64
C GLY A 46 -0.50 -3.08 8.03
N ALA A 47 0.08 -1.89 8.18
CA ALA A 47 0.48 -1.34 9.47
C ALA A 47 -0.72 -1.10 10.40
N ALA A 48 -1.81 -0.53 9.89
CA ALA A 48 -3.03 -0.34 10.68
C ALA A 48 -3.60 -1.68 11.17
N TYR A 49 -3.60 -2.71 10.33
CA TYR A 49 -4.07 -4.05 10.71
C TYR A 49 -3.10 -4.74 11.65
N ALA A 50 -1.79 -4.60 11.43
CA ALA A 50 -0.75 -5.14 12.29
C ALA A 50 -0.73 -4.49 13.69
N ALA A 51 -1.20 -3.25 13.80
CA ALA A 51 -1.41 -2.54 15.06
C ALA A 51 -2.71 -2.94 15.79
N GLY A 52 -3.41 -4.00 15.34
CA GLY A 52 -4.61 -4.54 16.00
C GLY A 52 -5.94 -3.94 15.51
N LEU A 53 -5.97 -3.00 14.56
CA LEU A 53 -7.23 -2.52 14.02
C LEU A 53 -7.90 -3.60 13.17
N SER A 54 -9.21 -3.79 13.34
CA SER A 54 -9.98 -4.65 12.45
C SER A 54 -10.20 -4.00 11.08
N GLY A 55 -10.45 -4.81 10.04
CA GLY A 55 -10.80 -4.31 8.70
C GLY A 55 -11.98 -3.35 8.74
N LYS A 56 -13.00 -3.62 9.59
CA LYS A 56 -14.15 -2.71 9.80
C LYS A 56 -13.73 -1.38 10.43
N ALA A 57 -12.76 -1.36 11.34
CA ALA A 57 -12.24 -0.13 11.94
C ALA A 57 -11.48 0.70 10.90
N ILE A 58 -10.63 0.05 10.09
CA ILE A 58 -9.90 0.69 8.99
C ILE A 58 -10.89 1.26 7.94
N ARG A 59 -11.93 0.51 7.56
CA ARG A 59 -12.98 1.00 6.65
C ARG A 59 -13.65 2.27 7.19
N ARG A 60 -14.05 2.27 8.45
CA ARG A 60 -14.69 3.44 9.08
C ARG A 60 -13.76 4.66 9.09
N PHE A 61 -12.49 4.45 9.37
CA PHE A 61 -11.48 5.51 9.35
C PHE A 61 -11.35 6.11 7.95
N VAL A 62 -11.15 5.29 6.93
CA VAL A 62 -11.00 5.72 5.53
C VAL A 62 -12.25 6.44 5.02
N LEU A 63 -13.45 5.91 5.30
CA LEU A 63 -14.70 6.54 4.86
C LEU A 63 -14.91 7.89 5.54
N ARG A 64 -14.61 8.05 6.83
CA ARG A 64 -14.66 9.35 7.51
C ARG A 64 -13.77 10.37 6.82
N LEU A 65 -12.52 10.00 6.53
CA LEU A 65 -11.60 10.87 5.80
C LEU A 65 -12.13 11.23 4.41
N ALA A 66 -12.63 10.27 3.65
CA ALA A 66 -13.11 10.51 2.29
C ALA A 66 -14.40 11.38 2.22
N HIS A 67 -15.22 11.38 3.27
CA HIS A 67 -16.45 12.21 3.33
C HIS A 67 -16.18 13.66 3.70
N ASP A 68 -15.17 13.92 4.49
CA ASP A 68 -14.79 15.29 4.90
C ASP A 68 -13.72 15.86 3.96
N ARG A 69 -14.17 16.33 2.79
CA ARG A 69 -13.29 16.94 1.79
C ARG A 69 -12.55 18.17 2.32
N ALA A 70 -13.18 18.95 3.20
CA ALA A 70 -12.56 20.13 3.78
C ALA A 70 -11.42 19.73 4.72
N GLU A 71 -11.64 18.71 5.55
CA GLU A 71 -10.61 18.14 6.43
C GLU A 71 -9.46 17.53 5.64
N VAL A 72 -9.75 16.72 4.59
CA VAL A 72 -8.70 16.18 3.71
C VAL A 72 -7.87 17.31 3.08
N PHE A 73 -8.54 18.34 2.59
CA PHE A 73 -7.83 19.48 1.99
C PHE A 73 -6.96 20.23 3.01
N ARG A 74 -7.49 20.46 4.21
CA ARG A 74 -6.73 21.08 5.31
C ARG A 74 -5.50 20.26 5.69
N ARG A 75 -5.65 18.95 5.84
CA ARG A 75 -4.55 18.02 6.13
C ARG A 75 -3.52 18.00 5.01
N LEU A 76 -3.95 17.94 3.74
CA LEU A 76 -3.03 17.99 2.60
C LEU A 76 -2.24 19.30 2.52
N ILE A 77 -2.86 20.46 2.85
CA ILE A 77 -2.12 21.73 2.95
C ILE A 77 -1.06 21.64 4.04
N ALA A 78 -1.39 21.07 5.20
CA ALA A 78 -0.45 20.91 6.30
C ALA A 78 0.75 19.99 5.96
N THR A 79 0.58 19.08 4.98
CA THR A 79 1.64 18.18 4.52
C THR A 79 2.53 18.78 3.44
N ARG A 80 2.22 19.98 2.92
CA ARG A 80 3.08 20.61 1.91
C ARG A 80 4.46 20.91 2.48
N ALA A 81 5.47 20.52 1.74
CA ALA A 81 6.86 20.79 2.09
C ALA A 81 7.23 22.22 1.66
N GLY A 82 7.43 23.08 2.63
CA GLY A 82 8.03 24.41 2.41
C GLY A 82 7.13 25.60 2.72
N THR A 83 7.72 26.61 3.35
CA THR A 83 7.19 27.97 3.50
C THR A 83 7.33 28.71 2.17
N PHE A 84 6.46 29.69 1.92
CA PHE A 84 6.50 30.59 0.75
C PHE A 84 7.88 31.19 0.46
N ALA A 85 8.76 31.27 1.47
CA ALA A 85 10.14 31.74 1.33
C ALA A 85 11.04 30.87 0.43
N ASN A 86 10.73 29.58 0.27
CA ASN A 86 11.51 28.65 -0.56
C ASN A 86 11.11 28.67 -2.04
N LEU A 87 10.06 29.42 -2.40
CA LEU A 87 9.62 29.56 -3.81
C LEU A 87 10.66 30.25 -4.69
N PHE A 88 11.50 31.08 -4.10
CA PHE A 88 12.48 31.90 -4.85
C PHE A 88 13.86 31.23 -5.00
N ASN A 89 14.18 30.19 -4.20
CA ASN A 89 15.53 29.63 -4.17
C ASN A 89 15.69 28.21 -4.72
N LEU A 90 14.64 27.54 -5.12
CA LEU A 90 14.70 26.16 -5.62
C LEU A 90 13.94 26.07 -6.92
N GLY A 91 14.63 25.62 -7.98
CA GLY A 91 14.02 25.42 -9.30
C GLY A 91 12.69 24.66 -9.24
N PHE A 92 11.89 24.81 -10.26
CA PHE A 92 10.46 24.54 -10.46
C PHE A 92 9.84 23.24 -9.89
N GLY A 93 10.52 22.45 -9.04
CA GLY A 93 10.07 21.11 -8.67
C GLY A 93 9.81 20.85 -7.18
N SER A 94 10.42 21.58 -6.22
CA SER A 94 10.43 21.11 -4.82
C SER A 94 9.38 21.73 -3.90
N ALA A 95 8.80 22.86 -4.27
CA ALA A 95 7.86 23.60 -3.40
C ALA A 95 6.43 23.02 -3.38
N THR A 96 6.09 22.12 -4.30
CA THR A 96 4.74 21.57 -4.45
C THR A 96 4.61 20.11 -3.99
N LEU A 97 5.71 19.44 -3.65
CA LEU A 97 5.68 18.04 -3.25
C LEU A 97 5.16 17.88 -1.82
N VAL A 98 4.39 16.83 -1.60
CA VAL A 98 3.90 16.41 -0.29
C VAL A 98 5.06 15.83 0.53
N ASP A 99 5.14 16.20 1.79
CA ASP A 99 6.05 15.60 2.76
C ASP A 99 5.43 14.28 3.25
N ALA A 100 6.08 13.16 2.93
CA ALA A 100 5.56 11.83 3.22
C ALA A 100 5.49 11.53 4.73
N GLU A 101 6.41 12.07 5.55
CA GLU A 101 6.38 11.90 7.01
C GLU A 101 5.20 12.65 7.61
N LYS A 102 4.99 13.91 7.22
CA LYS A 102 3.81 14.68 7.63
C LYS A 102 2.53 14.04 7.13
N PHE A 103 2.53 13.45 5.93
CA PHE A 103 1.39 12.70 5.43
C PHE A 103 1.07 11.53 6.36
N CYS A 104 2.04 10.73 6.74
CA CYS A 104 1.83 9.64 7.70
C CYS A 104 1.28 10.15 9.02
N GLN A 105 1.83 11.24 9.57
CA GLN A 105 1.33 11.85 10.81
C GLN A 105 -0.13 12.30 10.73
N GLN A 106 -0.58 12.75 9.57
CA GLN A 106 -1.94 13.29 9.38
C GLN A 106 -2.98 12.23 8.96
N PHE A 107 -2.55 11.17 8.29
CA PHE A 107 -3.45 10.22 7.62
C PHE A 107 -3.37 8.79 8.16
N LEU A 108 -2.47 8.48 9.09
CA LEU A 108 -2.50 7.21 9.82
C LEU A 108 -3.47 7.29 11.01
N PRO A 109 -4.13 6.17 11.36
CA PRO A 109 -4.83 6.06 12.65
C PRO A 109 -3.88 6.23 13.84
N ASP A 110 -4.35 6.86 14.92
CA ASP A 110 -3.56 7.12 16.14
C ASP A 110 -3.05 5.82 16.80
N GLN A 111 -3.72 4.69 16.54
CA GLN A 111 -3.35 3.38 17.05
C GLN A 111 -2.10 2.78 16.38
N VAL A 112 -1.65 3.32 15.25
CA VAL A 112 -0.41 2.87 14.60
C VAL A 112 0.77 3.38 15.42
N PRO A 113 1.59 2.46 15.99
CA PRO A 113 2.66 2.82 16.91
C PRO A 113 3.84 3.50 16.19
N GLU A 114 4.81 3.96 16.98
CA GLU A 114 6.02 4.61 16.45
C GLU A 114 7.08 3.60 16.01
N ASP A 115 7.09 2.39 16.58
CA ASP A 115 8.12 1.37 16.34
C ASP A 115 7.51 0.04 15.87
N PHE A 116 8.23 -0.67 15.00
CA PHE A 116 7.83 -2.01 14.52
C PHE A 116 7.64 -3.01 15.66
N GLY A 117 8.42 -2.90 16.74
CA GLY A 117 8.38 -3.81 17.87
C GLY A 117 7.09 -3.76 18.67
N GLU A 118 6.28 -2.70 18.49
CA GLU A 118 4.99 -2.52 19.16
C GLU A 118 3.80 -3.11 18.36
N LEU A 119 4.04 -3.64 17.15
CA LEU A 119 3.00 -4.23 16.32
C LEU A 119 2.60 -5.62 16.83
N GLU A 120 1.30 -5.94 16.82
CA GLU A 120 0.77 -7.27 17.16
C GLU A 120 1.14 -8.35 16.12
N ILE A 121 1.32 -7.95 14.85
CA ILE A 121 1.70 -8.85 13.76
C ILE A 121 3.00 -8.33 13.15
N PRO A 122 4.03 -9.19 12.97
CA PRO A 122 5.27 -8.82 12.31
C PRO A 122 5.01 -8.22 10.91
N LEU A 123 5.54 -7.02 10.67
CA LEU A 123 5.36 -6.30 9.42
C LEU A 123 6.70 -6.10 8.70
N THR A 124 6.70 -6.35 7.40
CA THR A 124 7.80 -6.00 6.49
C THR A 124 7.30 -4.94 5.52
N ILE A 125 8.02 -3.83 5.40
CA ILE A 125 7.70 -2.71 4.52
C ILE A 125 8.74 -2.62 3.42
N ILE A 126 8.28 -2.41 2.19
CA ILE A 126 9.16 -2.23 1.04
C ILE A 126 9.23 -0.77 0.64
N ALA A 127 10.45 -0.27 0.52
CA ALA A 127 10.80 0.97 -0.15
C ALA A 127 11.81 0.68 -1.26
N THR A 128 12.18 1.69 -2.04
CA THR A 128 13.22 1.60 -3.06
C THR A 128 14.37 2.54 -2.71
N ASP A 129 15.60 2.01 -2.62
CA ASP A 129 16.80 2.82 -2.52
C ASP A 129 17.13 3.41 -3.90
N LEU A 130 16.94 4.73 -4.03
CA LEU A 130 17.03 5.42 -5.30
C LEU A 130 18.43 5.33 -5.95
N TYR A 131 19.48 5.50 -5.14
CA TYR A 131 20.84 5.55 -5.66
C TYR A 131 21.46 4.16 -5.79
N ARG A 132 21.12 3.23 -4.89
CA ARG A 132 21.57 1.82 -5.01
C ARG A 132 20.74 1.02 -6.02
N ARG A 133 19.61 1.57 -6.48
CA ARG A 133 18.71 0.94 -7.49
C ARG A 133 18.22 -0.45 -7.08
N GLN A 134 17.89 -0.61 -5.81
CA GLN A 134 17.45 -1.91 -5.26
C GLN A 134 16.33 -1.70 -4.25
N GLN A 135 15.61 -2.77 -3.95
CA GLN A 135 14.63 -2.72 -2.88
C GLN A 135 15.30 -2.48 -1.52
N ALA A 136 14.59 -1.78 -0.66
CA ALA A 136 14.92 -1.61 0.75
C ALA A 136 13.85 -2.31 1.57
N VAL A 137 14.24 -3.36 2.29
CA VAL A 137 13.37 -4.12 3.19
C VAL A 137 13.49 -3.52 4.58
N LEU A 138 12.38 -3.08 5.16
CA LEU A 138 12.30 -2.38 6.45
C LEU A 138 11.36 -3.19 7.36
N SER A 139 11.86 -3.69 8.49
CA SER A 139 11.09 -4.54 9.40
C SER A 139 11.42 -4.31 10.89
N SER A 140 12.17 -3.26 11.20
CA SER A 140 12.55 -2.92 12.57
C SER A 140 12.84 -1.44 12.72
N GLY A 141 12.84 -0.93 13.96
CA GLY A 141 13.08 0.46 14.30
C GLY A 141 11.85 1.33 14.06
N ALA A 142 12.04 2.60 13.69
CA ALA A 142 10.98 3.57 13.54
C ALA A 142 10.01 3.21 12.40
N LEU A 143 8.74 2.96 12.73
CA LEU A 143 7.70 2.51 11.80
C LEU A 143 7.23 3.64 10.87
N LYS A 144 6.94 4.82 11.41
CA LYS A 144 6.37 5.91 10.60
C LYS A 144 7.31 6.44 9.51
N PRO A 145 8.63 6.61 9.75
CA PRO A 145 9.58 6.91 8.68
C PRO A 145 9.67 5.81 7.61
N ALA A 146 9.58 4.53 8.01
CA ALA A 146 9.56 3.41 7.05
C ALA A 146 8.30 3.43 6.17
N LEU A 147 7.12 3.72 6.76
CA LEU A 147 5.88 3.90 6.01
C LEU A 147 5.98 5.09 5.06
N ALA A 148 6.50 6.23 5.54
CA ALA A 148 6.73 7.41 4.70
C ALA A 148 7.63 7.12 3.51
N ALA A 149 8.71 6.36 3.70
CA ALA A 149 9.60 5.93 2.62
C ALA A 149 8.87 5.06 1.59
N SER A 150 8.04 4.12 2.07
CA SER A 150 7.30 3.20 1.21
C SER A 150 6.25 3.88 0.32
N ILE A 151 5.68 5.01 0.77
CA ILE A 151 4.66 5.77 0.03
C ILE A 151 5.22 6.97 -0.74
N ALA A 152 6.52 7.23 -0.67
CA ALA A 152 7.17 8.39 -1.29
C ALA A 152 7.17 8.28 -2.83
N LEU A 153 5.96 8.35 -3.41
CA LEU A 153 5.74 8.26 -4.85
C LEU A 153 6.43 9.42 -5.56
N PRO A 154 7.38 9.16 -6.47
CA PRO A 154 8.08 10.20 -7.22
C PRO A 154 7.10 11.16 -7.89
N THR A 155 7.45 12.43 -7.92
CA THR A 155 6.63 13.54 -8.46
C THR A 155 5.44 13.97 -7.60
N VAL A 156 4.94 13.13 -6.71
CA VAL A 156 3.85 13.43 -5.76
C VAL A 156 4.39 13.77 -4.40
N MET A 157 5.33 12.96 -3.90
CA MET A 157 5.93 13.10 -2.58
C MET A 157 7.44 13.27 -2.66
N ARG A 158 8.00 13.90 -1.63
CA ARG A 158 9.46 14.00 -1.48
C ARG A 158 10.04 12.64 -1.12
N PRO A 159 11.23 12.29 -1.66
CA PRO A 159 12.00 11.17 -1.16
C PRO A 159 12.29 11.32 0.34
N VAL A 160 12.35 10.19 1.04
CA VAL A 160 12.64 10.14 2.48
C VAL A 160 14.09 9.73 2.70
N VAL A 161 14.79 10.44 3.59
CA VAL A 161 16.14 10.05 3.99
C VAL A 161 16.05 9.22 5.27
N LEU A 162 16.44 7.95 5.20
CA LEU A 162 16.42 7.03 6.32
C LEU A 162 17.72 6.20 6.35
N ALA A 163 18.45 6.26 7.46
CA ALA A 163 19.73 5.57 7.63
C ALA A 163 20.71 5.81 6.45
N ASP A 164 20.94 7.08 6.11
CA ASP A 164 21.81 7.56 5.02
C ASP A 164 21.45 7.03 3.62
N ARG A 165 20.21 6.57 3.44
CA ARG A 165 19.64 6.16 2.15
C ARG A 165 18.55 7.13 1.73
N VAL A 166 18.51 7.45 0.45
CA VAL A 166 17.41 8.20 -0.16
C VAL A 166 16.40 7.19 -0.70
N LEU A 167 15.24 7.12 -0.05
CA LEU A 167 14.22 6.13 -0.32
C LEU A 167 13.01 6.77 -1.03
N ILE A 168 12.46 6.03 -1.98
CA ILE A 168 11.24 6.33 -2.70
C ILE A 168 10.26 5.16 -2.60
N ASP A 169 9.06 5.30 -3.15
CA ASP A 169 8.00 4.27 -3.13
C ASP A 169 8.53 2.89 -3.55
N GLY A 170 8.16 1.88 -2.77
CA GLY A 170 8.57 0.50 -2.98
C GLY A 170 8.07 -0.13 -4.27
N GLY A 171 7.02 0.43 -4.87
CA GLY A 171 6.45 -0.05 -6.13
C GLY A 171 7.40 0.01 -7.32
N ALA A 172 8.49 0.80 -7.22
CA ALA A 172 9.51 0.86 -8.26
C ALA A 172 10.38 -0.41 -8.35
N THR A 173 10.49 -1.19 -7.26
CA THR A 173 11.31 -2.42 -7.23
C THR A 173 10.52 -3.66 -6.84
N ASN A 174 9.55 -3.52 -5.94
CA ASN A 174 8.76 -4.65 -5.46
C ASN A 174 7.31 -4.23 -5.17
N PRO A 175 6.45 -4.16 -6.16
CA PRO A 175 5.06 -3.73 -5.99
C PRO A 175 4.17 -4.74 -5.25
N LEU A 176 4.55 -6.03 -5.20
CA LEU A 176 3.82 -7.10 -4.50
C LEU A 176 4.82 -8.01 -3.77
N PRO A 177 5.10 -7.78 -2.47
CA PRO A 177 6.25 -8.34 -1.78
C PRO A 177 6.00 -9.73 -1.15
N PHE A 178 5.43 -10.68 -1.90
CA PHE A 178 5.10 -12.00 -1.38
C PHE A 178 6.31 -12.87 -1.08
N GLU A 179 7.42 -12.67 -1.78
CA GLU A 179 8.66 -13.42 -1.54
C GLU A 179 9.31 -13.12 -0.19
N GLU A 180 9.06 -11.93 0.40
CA GLU A 180 9.55 -11.56 1.73
C GLU A 180 8.86 -12.35 2.85
N LEU A 181 7.81 -13.09 2.51
CA LEU A 181 7.04 -13.90 3.44
C LEU A 181 7.36 -15.40 3.35
N ARG A 182 8.26 -15.80 2.44
CA ARG A 182 8.66 -17.21 2.32
C ARG A 182 9.31 -17.69 3.60
N GLY A 183 8.86 -18.84 4.09
CA GLY A 183 9.33 -19.41 5.35
C GLY A 183 8.80 -18.71 6.61
N ARG A 184 7.91 -17.72 6.47
CA ARG A 184 7.25 -17.06 7.60
C ARG A 184 5.94 -17.72 8.00
N ALA A 185 5.37 -18.55 7.12
CA ALA A 185 4.14 -19.32 7.33
C ALA A 185 4.10 -20.49 6.34
N ASP A 186 3.12 -21.38 6.51
CA ASP A 186 2.92 -22.54 5.64
C ASP A 186 2.31 -22.14 4.28
N VAL A 187 1.53 -21.03 4.25
CA VAL A 187 0.83 -20.52 3.06
C VAL A 187 1.11 -19.02 2.90
N VAL A 188 1.43 -18.60 1.70
CA VAL A 188 1.59 -17.19 1.34
C VAL A 188 0.41 -16.72 0.48
N VAL A 189 -0.33 -15.75 0.98
CA VAL A 189 -1.44 -15.09 0.27
C VAL A 189 -0.98 -13.71 -0.21
N ALA A 190 -1.11 -13.45 -1.49
CA ALA A 190 -0.79 -12.15 -2.09
C ALA A 190 -2.06 -11.45 -2.60
N VAL A 191 -2.23 -10.18 -2.24
CA VAL A 191 -3.34 -9.35 -2.71
C VAL A 191 -2.82 -8.37 -3.75
N ASP A 192 -3.11 -8.68 -5.01
CA ASP A 192 -2.68 -7.92 -6.17
C ASP A 192 -3.80 -6.92 -6.57
N ILE A 193 -3.54 -5.65 -6.35
CA ILE A 193 -4.46 -4.54 -6.65
C ILE A 193 -4.09 -3.78 -7.94
N SER A 194 -3.17 -4.30 -8.71
CA SER A 194 -2.73 -3.66 -9.96
C SER A 194 -3.88 -3.49 -10.98
N GLY A 195 -4.88 -4.35 -10.87
CA GLY A 195 -6.07 -4.37 -11.70
C GLY A 195 -5.84 -5.08 -13.03
N ALA A 196 -6.92 -5.63 -13.59
CA ALA A 196 -6.88 -6.14 -14.97
C ALA A 196 -6.78 -4.97 -15.97
N PRO A 197 -6.13 -5.17 -17.12
CA PRO A 197 -6.19 -4.22 -18.23
C PRO A 197 -7.64 -3.88 -18.57
N THR A 198 -7.96 -2.61 -18.75
CA THR A 198 -9.28 -2.15 -19.20
C THR A 198 -9.17 -1.66 -20.64
N GLU A 199 -9.88 -2.28 -21.56
CA GLU A 199 -9.94 -1.85 -22.97
C GLU A 199 -10.84 -0.65 -23.19
N GLU A 200 -11.57 -0.22 -22.15
CA GLU A 200 -12.64 0.79 -22.25
C GLU A 200 -12.15 2.25 -22.32
N ARG A 201 -10.86 2.51 -22.02
CA ARG A 201 -10.32 3.86 -22.06
C ARG A 201 -9.50 4.09 -23.33
N ARG A 202 -9.99 5.04 -24.16
CA ARG A 202 -9.31 5.51 -25.36
C ARG A 202 -8.87 6.97 -25.29
N ASP A 203 -9.10 7.62 -24.13
CA ASP A 203 -8.69 9.02 -23.95
C ASP A 203 -7.18 9.12 -23.79
N ILE A 204 -6.59 10.12 -24.44
CA ILE A 204 -5.15 10.41 -24.29
C ILE A 204 -4.95 11.00 -22.89
N PRO A 205 -4.17 10.33 -22.00
CA PRO A 205 -3.93 10.85 -20.66
C PRO A 205 -3.03 12.09 -20.70
N ASN A 206 -3.19 12.97 -19.71
CA ASN A 206 -2.23 14.08 -19.57
C ASN A 206 -0.84 13.54 -19.16
N PRO A 207 0.25 14.34 -19.28
CA PRO A 207 1.61 13.87 -19.02
C PRO A 207 1.82 13.28 -17.62
N TRP A 208 1.16 13.81 -16.59
CA TRP A 208 1.24 13.31 -15.22
C TRP A 208 0.55 11.96 -15.05
N GLU A 209 -0.64 11.82 -15.61
CA GLU A 209 -1.36 10.54 -15.65
C GLU A 209 -0.56 9.48 -16.41
N CYS A 210 0.08 9.88 -17.52
CA CYS A 210 0.93 8.99 -18.31
C CYS A 210 2.13 8.51 -17.49
N LEU A 211 2.81 9.40 -16.77
CA LEU A 211 3.95 9.05 -15.92
C LEU A 211 3.54 8.08 -14.78
N LEU A 212 2.46 8.38 -14.08
CA LEU A 212 1.94 7.49 -13.03
C LEU A 212 1.49 6.13 -13.58
N ALA A 213 0.82 6.13 -14.72
CA ALA A 213 0.42 4.89 -15.40
C ALA A 213 1.65 4.06 -15.81
N THR A 214 2.72 4.71 -16.27
CA THR A 214 3.98 4.03 -16.63
C THR A 214 4.57 3.30 -15.43
N VAL A 215 4.62 3.92 -14.25
CA VAL A 215 5.08 3.26 -13.02
C VAL A 215 4.24 2.02 -12.70
N LEU A 216 2.92 2.11 -12.85
CA LEU A 216 2.02 0.97 -12.63
C LEU A 216 2.24 -0.15 -13.66
N VAL A 217 2.44 0.19 -14.94
CA VAL A 217 2.74 -0.80 -16.01
C VAL A 217 4.06 -1.52 -15.72
N MET A 218 5.10 -0.78 -15.34
CA MET A 218 6.39 -1.37 -14.94
C MET A 218 6.24 -2.27 -13.71
N GLY A 219 5.48 -1.82 -12.70
CA GLY A 219 5.18 -2.61 -11.50
C GLY A 219 4.46 -3.91 -11.84
N ASN A 220 3.49 -3.88 -12.75
CA ASN A 220 2.79 -5.08 -13.23
C ASN A 220 3.74 -6.05 -13.92
N ALA A 221 4.67 -5.55 -14.75
CA ALA A 221 5.67 -6.38 -15.41
C ALA A 221 6.62 -7.03 -14.38
N ILE A 222 7.06 -6.29 -13.38
CA ILE A 222 7.89 -6.81 -12.27
C ILE A 222 7.12 -7.92 -11.52
N THR A 223 5.87 -7.67 -11.13
CA THR A 223 5.05 -8.66 -10.42
C THR A 223 4.84 -9.92 -11.26
N ALA A 224 4.52 -9.77 -12.54
CA ALA A 224 4.32 -10.89 -13.45
C ALA A 224 5.59 -11.74 -13.59
N GLU A 225 6.74 -11.09 -13.70
CA GLU A 225 8.03 -11.80 -13.80
C GLU A 225 8.37 -12.54 -12.48
N LYS A 226 8.16 -11.92 -11.33
CA LYS A 226 8.36 -12.56 -10.03
C LYS A 226 7.49 -13.80 -9.84
N ILE A 227 6.21 -13.75 -10.25
CA ILE A 227 5.28 -14.87 -10.16
C ILE A 227 5.79 -16.06 -11.00
N LYS A 228 6.40 -15.85 -12.16
CA LYS A 228 6.98 -16.92 -12.98
C LYS A 228 8.13 -17.65 -12.27
N HIS A 229 8.91 -16.95 -11.47
CA HIS A 229 10.06 -17.50 -10.72
C HIS A 229 9.67 -18.12 -9.37
N GLY A 230 8.42 -18.03 -8.98
CA GLY A 230 7.89 -18.64 -7.76
C GLY A 230 6.65 -17.90 -7.28
N ALA A 231 5.49 -18.42 -7.63
CA ALA A 231 4.21 -17.87 -7.24
C ALA A 231 3.95 -18.01 -5.73
N PRO A 232 3.17 -17.10 -5.12
CA PRO A 232 2.56 -17.34 -3.82
C PRO A 232 1.51 -18.45 -3.92
N ASP A 233 1.11 -19.05 -2.81
CA ASP A 233 0.12 -20.14 -2.80
C ASP A 233 -1.28 -19.67 -3.22
N LEU A 234 -1.60 -18.40 -2.95
CA LEU A 234 -2.84 -17.78 -3.38
C LEU A 234 -2.62 -16.34 -3.83
N VAL A 235 -3.06 -16.00 -5.03
CA VAL A 235 -3.16 -14.62 -5.51
C VAL A 235 -4.63 -14.20 -5.55
N VAL A 236 -4.97 -13.16 -4.81
CA VAL A 236 -6.30 -12.55 -4.76
C VAL A 236 -6.29 -11.23 -5.52
N ARG A 237 -7.23 -11.04 -6.46
CA ARG A 237 -7.29 -9.85 -7.32
C ARG A 237 -8.66 -9.16 -7.22
N PRO A 238 -8.81 -8.16 -6.32
CA PRO A 238 -10.02 -7.33 -6.28
C PRO A 238 -10.28 -6.62 -7.62
N ARG A 239 -11.54 -6.50 -8.01
CA ARG A 239 -11.95 -5.87 -9.28
C ARG A 239 -11.91 -4.35 -9.20
N VAL A 240 -10.73 -3.77 -9.10
CA VAL A 240 -10.52 -2.31 -8.93
C VAL A 240 -9.77 -1.65 -10.08
N GLY A 241 -9.59 -2.34 -11.20
CA GLY A 241 -8.86 -1.85 -12.38
C GLY A 241 -9.43 -0.56 -13.00
N ALA A 242 -10.74 -0.31 -12.86
CA ALA A 242 -11.39 0.88 -13.39
C ALA A 242 -10.99 2.19 -12.66
N PHE A 243 -10.44 2.11 -11.44
CA PHE A 243 -10.05 3.28 -10.65
C PHE A 243 -8.61 3.72 -10.95
N ARG A 244 -8.36 5.03 -10.87
CA ARG A 244 -7.00 5.60 -10.98
C ARG A 244 -6.25 5.51 -9.65
N ALA A 245 -4.93 5.58 -9.70
CA ALA A 245 -4.08 5.52 -8.50
C ALA A 245 -4.34 6.66 -7.49
N LEU A 246 -4.86 7.80 -7.92
CA LEU A 246 -5.13 8.96 -7.06
C LEU A 246 -6.64 9.16 -6.75
N ASP A 247 -7.49 8.23 -7.07
CA ASP A 247 -8.96 8.31 -6.87
C ASP A 247 -9.40 8.11 -5.41
N PHE A 248 -8.66 8.62 -4.43
CA PHE A 248 -8.96 8.44 -3.00
C PHE A 248 -10.34 8.98 -2.59
N LEU A 249 -10.85 9.99 -3.29
CA LEU A 249 -12.20 10.52 -3.05
C LEU A 249 -13.30 9.56 -3.51
N GLN A 250 -12.96 8.51 -4.27
CA GLN A 250 -13.87 7.45 -4.68
C GLN A 250 -13.85 6.23 -3.73
N ALA A 251 -13.36 6.40 -2.50
CA ALA A 251 -13.18 5.33 -1.52
C ALA A 251 -14.41 4.41 -1.39
N SER A 252 -15.62 4.99 -1.29
CA SER A 252 -16.87 4.21 -1.21
C SER A 252 -17.13 3.34 -2.44
N ALA A 253 -16.78 3.82 -3.64
CA ALA A 253 -16.93 3.05 -4.88
C ALA A 253 -15.90 1.93 -4.97
N ILE A 254 -14.65 2.21 -4.62
CA ILE A 254 -13.56 1.22 -4.58
C ILE A 254 -13.90 0.09 -3.61
N LEU A 255 -14.34 0.43 -2.39
CA LEU A 255 -14.71 -0.54 -1.36
C LEU A 255 -15.88 -1.42 -1.81
N ARG A 256 -16.91 -0.85 -2.48
CA ARG A 256 -18.01 -1.64 -3.07
C ARG A 256 -17.54 -2.57 -4.17
N ALA A 257 -16.67 -2.11 -5.06
CA ALA A 257 -16.12 -2.91 -6.14
C ALA A 257 -15.26 -4.08 -5.62
N ALA A 258 -14.65 -3.92 -4.45
CA ALA A 258 -13.84 -4.95 -3.80
C ALA A 258 -14.65 -6.00 -3.02
N GLU A 259 -15.92 -5.74 -2.66
CA GLU A 259 -16.73 -6.67 -1.83
C GLU A 259 -16.75 -8.13 -2.32
N PRO A 260 -16.86 -8.42 -3.64
CA PRO A 260 -16.89 -9.80 -4.12
C PRO A 260 -15.65 -10.63 -3.74
N VAL A 261 -14.50 -9.97 -3.49
CA VAL A 261 -13.25 -10.65 -3.12
C VAL A 261 -13.35 -11.40 -1.80
N LYS A 262 -14.26 -11.00 -0.90
CA LYS A 262 -14.44 -11.64 0.40
C LYS A 262 -14.84 -13.11 0.27
N ALA A 263 -15.81 -13.41 -0.60
CA ALA A 263 -16.27 -14.80 -0.82
C ALA A 263 -15.15 -15.65 -1.42
N GLU A 264 -14.48 -15.13 -2.44
CA GLU A 264 -13.36 -15.80 -3.10
C GLU A 264 -12.22 -16.12 -2.11
N LEU A 265 -11.83 -15.13 -1.29
CA LEU A 265 -10.77 -15.33 -0.30
C LEU A 265 -11.15 -16.40 0.72
N LYS A 266 -12.37 -16.32 1.28
CA LYS A 266 -12.83 -17.25 2.31
C LYS A 266 -12.80 -18.69 1.80
N GLU A 267 -13.35 -18.95 0.61
CA GLU A 267 -13.38 -20.26 0.00
C GLU A 267 -11.95 -20.81 -0.23
N LYS A 268 -11.13 -20.05 -0.93
CA LYS A 268 -9.78 -20.51 -1.33
C LYS A 268 -8.83 -20.64 -0.14
N LEU A 269 -8.89 -19.69 0.80
CA LEU A 269 -8.01 -19.73 1.97
C LEU A 269 -8.41 -20.87 2.91
N ALA A 270 -9.70 -21.10 3.15
CA ALA A 270 -10.15 -22.24 3.97
C ALA A 270 -9.63 -23.56 3.41
N ALA A 271 -9.77 -23.80 2.11
CA ALA A 271 -9.27 -25.00 1.45
C ALA A 271 -7.75 -25.20 1.61
N LEU A 272 -6.96 -24.11 1.53
CA LEU A 272 -5.50 -24.17 1.69
C LEU A 272 -5.06 -24.43 3.13
N LEU A 273 -5.82 -23.94 4.12
CA LEU A 273 -5.48 -24.09 5.54
C LEU A 273 -5.93 -25.45 6.13
N GLU A 274 -6.90 -26.12 5.52
CA GLU A 274 -7.43 -27.41 5.93
C GLU A 274 -6.73 -28.61 5.25
N GLY A 275 -6.18 -28.41 4.06
CA GLY A 275 -5.43 -29.43 3.30
C GLY A 275 -3.96 -29.45 3.67
#